data_66c7e00b1c351420faf759d5995381fc
#
_entry.id   66c7e00b1c351420faf759d5995381fc
#
_cell.length_a   1.000
_cell.length_b   1.000
_cell.length_c   1.000
_cell.angle_alpha   90.00
_cell.angle_beta   90.00
_cell.angle_gamma   90.00
#
_symmetry.space_group_name_H-M   'P 1'
#
loop_
_entity.id
_entity.type
_entity.pdbx_description
1 polymer ?
#
loop_
_entity_poly.entity_id
_entity_poly.type
_entity_poly.pdbx_seq_one_letter_code
_entity_poly.pdbx_strand_id
1 'polypeptide(L)'
;MKARFKKINLRLFAFIILIFSTLFIFHTDELYASESVDSTLIKKVSRSYTKKFCNSIGFGLSKESSMNFSLKENNQVFNKRKNFENINKEALAEEIAVGVIEKCGYPIKLSGEKGIMEFKNYYLSKDKESTE
;
A
#
# COMPACT_ATOMS: atom_id res chain seq x y z
N MET A 1 -46.99 -40.26 -8.92
CA MET A 1 -46.46 -39.82 -7.63
C MET A 1 -46.69 -38.29 -7.50
N LYS A 2 -47.60 -37.88 -6.61
CA LYS A 2 -47.86 -36.43 -6.37
C LYS A 2 -46.93 -35.92 -5.27
N ALA A 3 -45.96 -35.11 -5.63
CA ALA A 3 -45.10 -34.41 -4.68
C ALA A 3 -45.95 -33.43 -3.87
N ARG A 4 -46.11 -33.67 -2.57
CA ARG A 4 -46.68 -32.69 -1.63
C ARG A 4 -45.66 -31.61 -1.37
N PHE A 5 -45.74 -30.48 -2.07
CA PHE A 5 -45.09 -29.29 -1.65
C PHE A 5 -45.69 -28.79 -0.33
N LYS A 6 -44.97 -29.01 0.76
CA LYS A 6 -45.27 -28.53 2.10
C LYS A 6 -45.32 -26.97 1.99
N LYS A 7 -46.51 -26.34 2.24
CA LYS A 7 -46.64 -24.89 2.33
C LYS A 7 -45.68 -24.38 3.38
N ILE A 8 -44.52 -23.95 2.93
CA ILE A 8 -43.56 -23.20 3.75
C ILE A 8 -44.24 -21.87 4.04
N ASN A 9 -44.48 -21.57 5.32
CA ASN A 9 -45.06 -20.31 5.75
C ASN A 9 -44.25 -19.16 5.16
N LEU A 10 -44.84 -18.40 4.24
CA LEU A 10 -44.22 -17.26 3.54
C LEU A 10 -43.58 -16.27 4.54
N ARG A 11 -44.18 -16.16 5.73
CA ARG A 11 -43.65 -15.35 6.84
C ARG A 11 -42.30 -15.88 7.36
N LEU A 12 -42.15 -17.22 7.49
CA LEU A 12 -40.93 -17.83 7.95
C LEU A 12 -39.80 -17.69 6.94
N PHE A 13 -40.13 -17.78 5.64
CA PHE A 13 -39.17 -17.58 4.56
C PHE A 13 -38.68 -16.14 4.50
N ALA A 14 -39.57 -15.15 4.71
CA ALA A 14 -39.20 -13.74 4.78
C ALA A 14 -38.28 -13.44 5.97
N PHE A 15 -38.50 -14.06 7.13
CA PHE A 15 -37.62 -13.91 8.30
C PHE A 15 -36.22 -14.48 8.06
N ILE A 16 -36.12 -15.63 7.39
CA ILE A 16 -34.83 -16.25 7.07
C ILE A 16 -34.03 -15.37 6.11
N ILE A 17 -34.67 -14.80 5.08
CA ILE A 17 -34.00 -13.87 4.15
C ILE A 17 -33.53 -12.62 4.87
N LEU A 18 -34.31 -12.10 5.81
CA LEU A 18 -33.95 -10.88 6.56
C LEU A 18 -32.77 -11.13 7.50
N ILE A 19 -32.68 -12.30 8.12
CA ILE A 19 -31.54 -12.71 8.95
C ILE A 19 -30.28 -12.91 8.09
N PHE A 20 -30.40 -13.54 6.92
CA PHE A 20 -29.27 -13.72 6.01
C PHE A 20 -28.76 -12.40 5.45
N SER A 21 -29.64 -11.45 5.13
CA SER A 21 -29.23 -10.14 4.61
C SER A 21 -28.51 -9.31 5.66
N THR A 22 -28.90 -9.39 6.94
CA THR A 22 -28.20 -8.67 8.03
C THR A 22 -26.82 -9.27 8.33
N LEU A 23 -26.66 -10.59 8.26
CA LEU A 23 -25.36 -11.24 8.45
C LEU A 23 -24.37 -10.89 7.33
N PHE A 24 -24.84 -10.68 6.09
CA PHE A 24 -23.96 -10.30 4.97
C PHE A 24 -23.45 -8.86 5.09
N ILE A 25 -24.21 -7.94 5.68
CA ILE A 25 -23.82 -6.53 5.83
C ILE A 25 -22.70 -6.37 6.87
N PHE A 26 -22.67 -7.20 7.91
CA PHE A 26 -21.65 -7.10 8.98
C PHE A 26 -20.27 -7.67 8.60
N HIS A 27 -20.15 -8.45 7.53
CA HIS A 27 -18.86 -9.05 7.13
C HIS A 27 -18.03 -8.21 6.16
N THR A 28 -18.57 -7.14 5.59
CA THR A 28 -17.85 -6.34 4.57
C THR A 28 -17.06 -5.17 5.12
N ASP A 29 -17.36 -4.69 6.34
CA ASP A 29 -16.77 -3.46 6.86
C ASP A 29 -15.32 -3.62 7.36
N GLU A 30 -14.92 -4.79 7.85
CA GLU A 30 -13.53 -4.99 8.33
C GLU A 30 -12.51 -5.07 7.20
N LEU A 31 -12.88 -5.61 6.04
CA LEU A 31 -11.97 -5.73 4.88
C LEU A 31 -11.71 -4.36 4.23
N TYR A 32 -12.72 -3.51 4.14
CA TYR A 32 -12.61 -2.18 3.55
C TYR A 32 -11.82 -1.20 4.43
N ALA A 33 -11.97 -1.29 5.75
CA ALA A 33 -11.24 -0.43 6.69
C ALA A 33 -9.74 -0.76 6.73
N SER A 34 -9.36 -2.03 6.59
CA SER A 34 -7.96 -2.45 6.55
C SER A 34 -7.25 -1.97 5.28
N GLU A 35 -7.89 -2.08 4.11
CA GLU A 35 -7.32 -1.63 2.84
C GLU A 35 -7.15 -0.10 2.77
N SER A 36 -8.08 0.67 3.33
CA SER A 36 -8.00 2.13 3.37
C SER A 36 -6.91 2.66 4.29
N VAL A 37 -6.67 2.00 5.43
CA VAL A 37 -5.62 2.38 6.39
C VAL A 37 -4.24 2.10 5.81
N ASP A 38 -4.04 0.95 5.17
CA ASP A 38 -2.77 0.58 4.54
C ASP A 38 -2.44 1.52 3.37
N SER A 39 -3.39 1.81 2.50
CA SER A 39 -3.19 2.77 1.40
C SER A 39 -2.86 4.18 1.88
N THR A 40 -3.44 4.63 2.98
CA THR A 40 -3.14 5.93 3.57
C THR A 40 -1.74 5.97 4.16
N LEU A 41 -1.29 4.88 4.80
CA LEU A 41 0.05 4.78 5.35
C LEU A 41 1.09 4.74 4.22
N ILE A 42 0.87 3.93 3.17
CA ILE A 42 1.71 3.86 1.98
C ILE A 42 1.90 5.26 1.39
N LYS A 43 0.84 6.02 1.17
CA LYS A 43 0.91 7.39 0.65
C LYS A 43 1.70 8.34 1.54
N LYS A 44 1.59 8.21 2.87
CA LYS A 44 2.38 9.05 3.80
C LYS A 44 3.86 8.71 3.77
N VAL A 45 4.17 7.42 3.78
CA VAL A 45 5.55 6.93 3.75
C VAL A 45 6.22 7.28 2.42
N SER A 46 5.54 7.02 1.29
CA SER A 46 6.06 7.31 -0.04
C SER A 46 6.33 8.81 -0.26
N ARG A 47 5.40 9.67 0.13
CA ARG A 47 5.59 11.14 0.03
C ARG A 47 6.76 11.62 0.88
N SER A 48 6.91 11.11 2.09
CA SER A 48 8.02 11.44 2.98
C SER A 48 9.35 11.03 2.38
N TYR A 49 9.44 9.79 1.87
CA TYR A 49 10.60 9.26 1.19
C TYR A 49 10.96 10.07 -0.06
N THR A 50 10.02 10.23 -0.97
CA THR A 50 10.20 11.00 -2.23
C THR A 50 10.73 12.41 -1.97
N LYS A 51 10.17 13.10 -0.96
CA LYS A 51 10.64 14.45 -0.60
C LYS A 51 12.10 14.43 -0.16
N LYS A 52 12.50 13.51 0.70
CA LYS A 52 13.88 13.39 1.21
C LYS A 52 14.84 13.04 0.10
N PHE A 53 14.49 12.01 -0.70
CA PHE A 53 15.30 11.56 -1.82
C PHE A 53 15.53 12.66 -2.86
N CYS A 54 14.46 13.28 -3.34
CA CYS A 54 14.59 14.33 -4.37
C CYS A 54 15.29 15.58 -3.85
N ASN A 55 15.13 15.93 -2.57
CA ASN A 55 15.89 17.02 -1.98
C ASN A 55 17.38 16.68 -1.92
N SER A 56 17.75 15.47 -1.52
CA SER A 56 19.15 15.01 -1.48
C SER A 56 19.78 15.05 -2.87
N ILE A 57 19.06 14.60 -3.90
CA ILE A 57 19.50 14.72 -5.31
C ILE A 57 19.68 16.20 -5.69
N GLY A 58 18.75 17.06 -5.31
CA GLY A 58 18.83 18.50 -5.56
C GLY A 58 20.02 19.18 -4.88
N PHE A 59 20.49 18.65 -3.76
CA PHE A 59 21.73 19.08 -3.07
C PHE A 59 22.99 18.45 -3.65
N GLY A 60 22.90 17.65 -4.70
CA GLY A 60 24.04 17.08 -5.40
C GLY A 60 24.54 15.74 -4.84
N LEU A 61 23.77 15.08 -3.95
CA LEU A 61 24.13 13.73 -3.49
C LEU A 61 23.93 12.72 -4.63
N SER A 62 24.76 11.65 -4.62
CA SER A 62 24.57 10.54 -5.54
C SER A 62 23.23 9.82 -5.32
N LYS A 63 22.75 9.08 -6.33
CA LYS A 63 21.54 8.27 -6.23
C LYS A 63 21.61 7.30 -5.04
N GLU A 64 22.75 6.65 -4.84
CA GLU A 64 22.97 5.71 -3.75
C GLU A 64 22.96 6.39 -2.37
N SER A 65 23.69 7.49 -2.21
CA SER A 65 23.70 8.25 -0.95
C SER A 65 22.33 8.79 -0.59
N SER A 66 21.58 9.27 -1.59
CA SER A 66 20.20 9.75 -1.42
C SER A 66 19.23 8.63 -1.03
N MET A 67 19.42 7.42 -1.59
CA MET A 67 18.65 6.22 -1.23
C MET A 67 18.89 5.84 0.23
N ASN A 68 20.15 5.66 0.61
CA ASN A 68 20.53 5.25 1.97
C ASN A 68 20.06 6.28 3.02
N PHE A 69 20.25 7.56 2.75
CA PHE A 69 19.74 8.64 3.60
C PHE A 69 18.23 8.57 3.76
N SER A 70 17.50 8.46 2.66
CA SER A 70 16.04 8.51 2.67
C SER A 70 15.42 7.28 3.31
N LEU A 71 15.99 6.09 3.12
CA LEU A 71 15.59 4.87 3.82
C LEU A 71 15.78 5.01 5.33
N LYS A 72 16.97 5.41 5.77
CA LYS A 72 17.29 5.59 7.19
C LYS A 72 16.33 6.58 7.85
N GLU A 73 16.16 7.75 7.25
CA GLU A 73 15.29 8.80 7.76
C GLU A 73 13.81 8.39 7.78
N ASN A 74 13.36 7.65 6.77
CA ASN A 74 11.99 7.16 6.71
C ASN A 74 11.74 6.10 7.79
N ASN A 75 12.66 5.16 7.96
CA ASN A 75 12.56 4.14 8.99
C ASN A 75 12.54 4.77 10.40
N GLN A 76 13.36 5.78 10.68
CA GLN A 76 13.33 6.49 11.97
C GLN A 76 11.97 7.15 12.27
N VAL A 77 11.29 7.67 11.23
CA VAL A 77 10.00 8.34 11.39
C VAL A 77 8.84 7.36 11.52
N PHE A 78 8.90 6.23 10.82
CA PHE A 78 7.74 5.37 10.65
C PHE A 78 7.82 4.02 11.38
N ASN A 79 9.00 3.53 11.79
CA ASN A 79 9.17 2.23 12.44
C ASN A 79 8.35 2.05 13.73
N LYS A 80 8.03 3.15 14.43
CA LYS A 80 7.21 3.13 15.65
C LYS A 80 5.71 3.26 15.37
N ARG A 81 5.30 3.40 14.11
CA ARG A 81 3.90 3.53 13.76
C ARG A 81 3.24 2.15 13.68
N LYS A 82 2.03 2.07 14.25
CA LYS A 82 1.19 0.89 14.13
C LYS A 82 1.05 0.51 12.65
N ASN A 83 1.14 -0.77 12.35
CA ASN A 83 1.02 -1.37 11.01
C ASN A 83 2.17 -1.08 10.03
N PHE A 84 3.23 -0.37 10.41
CA PHE A 84 4.34 -0.12 9.48
C PHE A 84 5.12 -1.40 9.15
N GLU A 85 5.27 -2.32 10.12
CA GLU A 85 5.96 -3.61 9.90
C GLU A 85 5.19 -4.52 8.92
N ASN A 86 3.87 -4.38 8.87
CA ASN A 86 2.98 -5.18 8.01
C ASN A 86 2.64 -4.49 6.68
N ILE A 87 3.27 -3.35 6.39
CA ILE A 87 3.00 -2.60 5.16
C ILE A 87 3.33 -3.44 3.93
N ASN A 88 2.49 -3.37 2.90
CA ASN A 88 2.77 -4.01 1.63
C ASN A 88 3.98 -3.33 0.96
N LYS A 89 5.16 -3.96 1.07
CA LYS A 89 6.43 -3.41 0.59
C LYS A 89 6.47 -3.22 -0.91
N GLU A 90 5.82 -4.09 -1.69
CA GLU A 90 5.73 -3.96 -3.14
C GLU A 90 4.91 -2.74 -3.55
N ALA A 91 3.74 -2.55 -2.93
CA ALA A 91 2.89 -1.40 -3.18
C ALA A 91 3.57 -0.09 -2.72
N LEU A 92 4.29 -0.12 -1.60
CA LEU A 92 5.08 1.02 -1.13
C LEU A 92 6.20 1.37 -2.11
N ALA A 93 6.95 0.37 -2.58
CA ALA A 93 8.04 0.56 -3.53
C ALA A 93 7.54 1.13 -4.87
N GLU A 94 6.39 0.68 -5.33
CA GLU A 94 5.72 1.20 -6.53
C GLU A 94 5.37 2.68 -6.37
N GLU A 95 4.67 3.03 -5.29
CA GLU A 95 4.25 4.42 -5.02
C GLU A 95 5.46 5.36 -4.84
N ILE A 96 6.55 4.87 -4.21
CA ILE A 96 7.81 5.60 -4.10
C ILE A 96 8.43 5.81 -5.48
N ALA A 97 8.52 4.76 -6.31
CA ALA A 97 9.12 4.83 -7.61
C ALA A 97 8.40 5.83 -8.53
N VAL A 98 7.06 5.76 -8.57
CA VAL A 98 6.24 6.72 -9.30
C VAL A 98 6.54 8.15 -8.85
N GLY A 99 6.45 8.41 -7.54
CA GLY A 99 6.68 9.75 -7.01
C GLY A 99 8.09 10.29 -7.25
N VAL A 100 9.12 9.44 -7.19
CA VAL A 100 10.52 9.83 -7.48
C VAL A 100 10.70 10.14 -8.95
N ILE A 101 10.21 9.30 -9.86
CA ILE A 101 10.36 9.51 -11.30
C ILE A 101 9.63 10.77 -11.76
N GLU A 102 8.43 11.00 -11.27
CA GLU A 102 7.67 12.22 -11.59
C GLU A 102 8.36 13.49 -11.07
N LYS A 103 8.93 13.42 -9.86
CA LYS A 103 9.47 14.62 -9.19
C LYS A 103 10.92 14.91 -9.51
N CYS A 104 11.76 13.90 -9.62
CA CYS A 104 13.21 14.04 -9.81
C CYS A 104 13.85 12.95 -10.69
N GLY A 105 13.09 12.36 -11.59
CA GLY A 105 13.60 11.35 -12.51
C GLY A 105 14.66 11.88 -13.48
N TYR A 106 14.52 13.14 -13.94
CA TYR A 106 15.46 13.74 -14.88
C TYR A 106 16.90 13.82 -14.34
N PRO A 107 17.19 14.34 -13.14
CA PRO A 107 18.54 14.36 -12.58
C PRO A 107 19.19 12.98 -12.41
N ILE A 108 18.38 11.95 -12.15
CA ILE A 108 18.88 10.58 -11.98
C ILE A 108 18.84 9.76 -13.28
N LYS A 109 18.47 10.39 -14.40
CA LYS A 109 18.38 9.80 -15.75
C LYS A 109 17.41 8.61 -15.86
N LEU A 110 16.31 8.64 -15.12
CA LEU A 110 15.24 7.67 -15.15
C LEU A 110 13.94 8.35 -15.58
N SER A 111 13.16 7.70 -16.45
CA SER A 111 11.88 8.23 -16.93
C SER A 111 10.93 7.12 -17.39
N GLY A 112 9.63 7.42 -17.37
CA GLY A 112 8.58 6.53 -17.84
C GLY A 112 8.51 5.21 -17.06
N GLU A 113 7.75 4.25 -17.58
CA GLU A 113 7.52 2.95 -16.93
C GLU A 113 8.81 2.16 -16.66
N LYS A 114 9.76 2.21 -17.61
CA LYS A 114 11.07 1.56 -17.42
C LYS A 114 11.82 2.16 -16.23
N GLY A 115 11.81 3.48 -16.10
CA GLY A 115 12.45 4.17 -14.98
C GLY A 115 11.78 3.84 -13.63
N ILE A 116 10.45 3.76 -13.61
CA ILE A 116 9.68 3.36 -12.43
C ILE A 116 10.07 1.94 -12.01
N MET A 117 10.09 0.99 -12.93
CA MET A 117 10.46 -0.40 -12.63
C MET A 117 11.91 -0.53 -12.15
N GLU A 118 12.85 0.17 -12.78
CA GLU A 118 14.26 0.17 -12.37
C GLU A 118 14.41 0.75 -10.94
N PHE A 119 13.76 1.87 -10.65
CA PHE A 119 13.84 2.48 -9.33
C PHE A 119 13.17 1.63 -8.25
N LYS A 120 12.00 1.04 -8.53
CA LYS A 120 11.30 0.11 -7.65
C LYS A 120 12.21 -1.06 -7.24
N ASN A 121 12.81 -1.73 -8.22
CA ASN A 121 13.70 -2.86 -7.94
C ASN A 121 14.94 -2.45 -7.13
N TYR A 122 15.50 -1.29 -7.43
CA TYR A 122 16.62 -0.73 -6.67
C TYR A 122 16.22 -0.41 -5.23
N TYR A 123 15.05 0.20 -5.02
CA TYR A 123 14.52 0.46 -3.68
C TYR A 123 14.35 -0.83 -2.87
N LEU A 124 13.70 -1.84 -3.45
CA LEU A 124 13.46 -3.13 -2.77
C LEU A 124 14.76 -3.85 -2.40
N SER A 125 15.80 -3.77 -3.25
CA SER A 125 17.10 -4.36 -2.93
C SER A 125 17.76 -3.68 -1.73
N LYS A 126 17.70 -2.36 -1.65
CA LYS A 126 18.29 -1.56 -0.55
C LYS A 126 17.48 -1.65 0.74
N ASP A 127 16.16 -1.75 0.69
CA ASP A 127 15.33 -1.95 1.87
C ASP A 127 15.66 -3.29 2.57
N LYS A 128 15.91 -4.35 1.81
CA LYS A 128 16.35 -5.65 2.35
C LYS A 128 17.71 -5.54 3.06
N GLU A 129 18.70 -4.92 2.42
CA GLU A 129 20.04 -4.73 3.03
C GLU A 129 19.98 -3.92 4.33
N SER A 130 19.03 -3.01 4.49
CA SER A 130 18.89 -2.16 5.67
C SER A 130 18.21 -2.84 6.86
N THR A 131 17.62 -4.02 6.66
CA THR A 131 16.86 -4.79 7.67
C THR A 131 17.60 -6.01 8.19
N GLU A 132 18.73 -6.38 7.58
CA GLU A 132 19.68 -7.41 8.05
C GLU A 132 20.75 -6.79 8.97
#